data_ce38ff2d6729904e59bcac5b641264c1
#
_entry.id   ce38ff2d6729904e59bcac5b641264c1
#
_cell.length_a   1.000
_cell.length_b   1.000
_cell.length_c   1.000
_cell.angle_alpha   90.00
_cell.angle_beta   90.00
_cell.angle_gamma   90.00
#
_symmetry.space_group_name_H-M   'P 1'
#
loop_
_entity.id
_entity.type
_entity.pdbx_description
1 polymer ?
#
loop_
_entity_poly.entity_id
_entity_poly.type
_entity_poly.pdbx_seq_one_letter_code
_entity_poly.pdbx_strand_id
1 'polypeptide(L)'
;MVPKWKAIKDRGTVRYKIRNKKFQGKPVRGIVMITSRSKREIWLGKGAVVSALFPKTVETPTYIQNKKEALVAMRQIIDPQIKTFRMSVLRQIKRGPLRCPISKDFLEATEFHIDHRYPFKNLVEEWCRDMKVDLERIDVYCRGTKCYMKNTELAESWFDYHMMNAQLQAVSAKANLQKGAKYYG
;
A
#
# COMPACT_ATOMS: atom_id res chain seq x y z
N MET A 1 -9.81 3.48 -17.71
CA MET A 1 -8.54 4.24 -17.92
C MET A 1 -7.60 3.36 -18.73
N VAL A 2 -7.26 3.73 -19.97
CA VAL A 2 -6.32 2.95 -20.81
C VAL A 2 -4.94 3.00 -20.14
N PRO A 3 -4.27 1.86 -19.90
CA PRO A 3 -2.93 1.85 -19.32
C PRO A 3 -1.98 2.74 -20.15
N LYS A 4 -1.14 3.54 -19.49
CA LYS A 4 -0.21 4.48 -20.15
C LYS A 4 0.64 3.84 -21.29
N TRP A 5 0.92 2.56 -21.21
CA TRP A 5 1.67 1.83 -22.23
C TRP A 5 0.85 1.50 -23.51
N LYS A 6 -0.49 1.30 -23.41
CA LYS A 6 -1.35 1.15 -24.60
C LYS A 6 -1.40 2.44 -25.41
N ALA A 7 -1.54 3.59 -24.74
CA ALA A 7 -1.46 4.90 -25.37
C ALA A 7 -0.08 5.20 -26.01
N ILE A 8 0.93 4.40 -25.70
CA ILE A 8 2.30 4.53 -26.20
C ILE A 8 2.52 3.69 -27.46
N LYS A 9 1.91 2.49 -27.57
CA LYS A 9 1.95 1.67 -28.80
C LYS A 9 1.35 2.40 -30.01
N ASP A 10 0.34 3.21 -29.79
CA ASP A 10 -0.34 3.98 -30.85
C ASP A 10 0.47 5.20 -31.35
N ARG A 11 1.66 5.47 -30.77
CA ARG A 11 2.51 6.64 -31.09
C ARG A 11 3.70 6.36 -32.00
N GLY A 12 3.72 5.21 -32.71
CA GLY A 12 4.77 4.85 -33.69
C GLY A 12 5.94 4.06 -33.09
N THR A 13 7.00 3.89 -33.88
CA THR A 13 8.17 3.08 -33.48
C THR A 13 8.79 3.54 -32.20
N VAL A 14 8.97 2.61 -31.26
CA VAL A 14 9.54 2.88 -29.93
C VAL A 14 10.97 2.35 -29.87
N ARG A 15 11.88 3.19 -29.41
CA ARG A 15 13.27 2.79 -29.13
C ARG A 15 13.51 2.82 -27.62
N TYR A 16 14.25 1.88 -27.11
CA TYR A 16 14.65 1.82 -25.71
C TYR A 16 16.14 2.13 -25.57
N LYS A 17 16.51 2.92 -24.59
CA LYS A 17 17.90 3.21 -24.25
C LYS A 17 18.11 3.10 -22.76
N ILE A 18 19.31 2.69 -22.37
CA ILE A 18 19.74 2.77 -20.97
C ILE A 18 20.28 4.17 -20.72
N ARG A 19 19.82 4.80 -19.65
CA ARG A 19 20.26 6.12 -19.20
C ARG A 19 20.62 6.11 -17.72
N ASN A 20 21.57 6.95 -17.37
CA ASN A 20 21.91 7.27 -15.98
C ASN A 20 21.34 8.64 -15.66
N LYS A 21 20.73 8.79 -14.48
CA LYS A 21 20.35 10.08 -13.93
C LYS A 21 20.65 10.13 -12.42
N LYS A 22 20.70 11.31 -11.85
CA LYS A 22 20.70 11.47 -10.39
C LYS A 22 19.25 11.59 -9.90
N PHE A 23 18.91 10.82 -8.89
CA PHE A 23 17.64 10.96 -8.16
C PHE A 23 17.98 11.12 -6.67
N GLN A 24 17.57 12.23 -6.09
CA GLN A 24 17.95 12.60 -4.72
C GLN A 24 19.47 12.51 -4.46
N GLY A 25 20.28 13.01 -5.41
CA GLY A 25 21.74 12.99 -5.32
C GLY A 25 22.42 11.64 -5.66
N LYS A 26 21.67 10.54 -5.70
CA LYS A 26 22.20 9.20 -5.98
C LYS A 26 22.13 8.88 -7.48
N PRO A 27 23.18 8.23 -8.06
CA PRO A 27 23.12 7.78 -9.45
C PRO A 27 22.13 6.64 -9.59
N VAL A 28 21.19 6.78 -10.53
CA VAL A 28 20.19 5.77 -10.87
C VAL A 28 20.32 5.41 -12.34
N ARG A 29 20.48 4.11 -12.63
CA ARG A 29 20.46 3.57 -13.97
C ARG A 29 19.06 3.06 -14.29
N GLY A 30 18.52 3.44 -15.44
CA GLY A 30 17.17 3.03 -15.84
C GLY A 30 16.98 2.95 -17.35
N ILE A 31 15.86 2.39 -17.75
CA ILE A 31 15.45 2.29 -19.14
C ILE A 31 14.57 3.50 -19.47
N VAL A 32 14.88 4.16 -20.57
CA VAL A 32 14.04 5.19 -21.15
C VAL A 32 13.48 4.72 -22.47
N MET A 33 12.26 5.11 -22.72
CA MET A 33 11.56 4.86 -23.96
C MET A 33 11.52 6.16 -24.77
N ILE A 34 11.83 6.08 -26.05
CA ILE A 34 11.81 7.20 -26.97
C ILE A 34 10.79 6.87 -28.07
N THR A 35 9.78 7.71 -28.23
CA THR A 35 8.80 7.56 -29.29
C THR A 35 9.24 8.34 -30.53
N SER A 36 9.00 7.81 -31.72
CA SER A 36 9.39 8.44 -33.01
C SER A 36 8.74 9.81 -33.23
N ARG A 37 7.54 10.03 -32.71
CA ARG A 37 6.78 11.27 -32.88
C ARG A 37 7.21 12.42 -31.98
N SER A 38 7.53 12.15 -30.70
CA SER A 38 7.73 13.23 -29.73
C SER A 38 9.20 13.48 -29.38
N LYS A 39 10.11 12.58 -29.78
CA LYS A 39 11.53 12.56 -29.36
C LYS A 39 11.76 12.67 -27.83
N ARG A 40 10.68 12.66 -27.03
CA ARG A 40 10.74 12.77 -25.58
C ARG A 40 11.17 11.46 -24.95
N GLU A 41 12.12 11.53 -24.04
CA GLU A 41 12.55 10.42 -23.21
C GLU A 41 11.56 10.22 -22.07
N ILE A 42 10.93 9.04 -22.00
CA ILE A 42 10.03 8.66 -20.93
C ILE A 42 10.73 7.62 -20.07
N TRP A 43 11.02 7.95 -18.83
CA TRP A 43 11.62 7.01 -17.88
C TRP A 43 10.61 5.93 -17.51
N LEU A 44 11.01 4.67 -17.68
CA LEU A 44 10.22 3.52 -17.31
C LEU A 44 10.61 3.10 -15.88
N GLY A 45 9.67 3.12 -14.97
CA GLY A 45 9.86 2.51 -13.65
C GLY A 45 10.01 0.98 -13.79
N LYS A 46 10.72 0.34 -12.83
CA LYS A 46 10.96 -1.12 -12.81
C LYS A 46 9.68 -1.93 -13.07
N GLY A 47 8.57 -1.56 -12.43
CA GLY A 47 7.28 -2.23 -12.61
C GLY A 47 6.72 -2.10 -14.03
N ALA A 48 6.88 -0.95 -14.68
CA ALA A 48 6.42 -0.73 -16.05
C ALA A 48 7.23 -1.55 -17.07
N VAL A 49 8.55 -1.67 -16.85
CA VAL A 49 9.44 -2.49 -17.69
C VAL A 49 9.09 -3.97 -17.54
N VAL A 50 8.94 -4.45 -16.30
CA VAL A 50 8.56 -5.85 -16.03
C VAL A 50 7.20 -6.17 -16.64
N SER A 51 6.21 -5.29 -16.48
CA SER A 51 4.87 -5.51 -17.07
C SER A 51 4.85 -5.47 -18.61
N ALA A 52 5.79 -4.74 -19.23
CA ALA A 52 5.89 -4.69 -20.68
C ALA A 52 6.62 -5.91 -21.26
N LEU A 53 7.67 -6.39 -20.58
CA LEU A 53 8.46 -7.56 -21.00
C LEU A 53 7.78 -8.88 -20.66
N PHE A 54 7.07 -8.90 -19.53
CA PHE A 54 6.35 -10.07 -19.04
C PHE A 54 4.89 -9.67 -18.80
N PRO A 55 4.10 -9.48 -19.88
CA PRO A 55 2.68 -9.23 -19.71
C PRO A 55 2.09 -10.39 -18.92
N LYS A 56 1.30 -10.07 -17.90
CA LYS A 56 0.58 -11.09 -17.15
C LYS A 56 -0.31 -11.84 -18.14
N THR A 57 0.09 -13.04 -18.51
CA THR A 57 -0.65 -13.92 -19.41
C THR A 57 -1.87 -14.53 -18.73
N VAL A 58 -1.92 -14.48 -17.40
CA VAL A 58 -3.04 -14.99 -16.63
C VAL A 58 -3.76 -13.80 -16.00
N GLU A 59 -5.01 -13.60 -16.35
CA GLU A 59 -5.88 -12.67 -15.64
C GLU A 59 -5.96 -13.10 -14.16
N THR A 60 -5.81 -12.14 -13.26
CA THR A 60 -5.98 -12.44 -11.83
C THR A 60 -7.40 -12.91 -11.64
N PRO A 61 -7.65 -14.12 -11.10
CA PRO A 61 -9.00 -14.60 -10.86
C PRO A 61 -9.83 -13.56 -10.11
N THR A 62 -11.09 -13.41 -10.48
CA THR A 62 -11.99 -12.37 -9.95
C THR A 62 -12.03 -12.36 -8.42
N TYR A 63 -12.08 -13.56 -7.80
CA TYR A 63 -12.08 -13.67 -6.34
C TYR A 63 -10.79 -13.13 -5.68
N ILE A 64 -9.61 -13.31 -6.32
CA ILE A 64 -8.35 -12.75 -5.81
C ILE A 64 -8.35 -11.23 -5.95
N GLN A 65 -8.92 -10.72 -7.04
CA GLN A 65 -9.04 -9.29 -7.26
C GLN A 65 -9.99 -8.67 -6.24
N ASN A 66 -11.16 -9.27 -6.03
CA ASN A 66 -12.15 -8.83 -5.05
C ASN A 66 -11.55 -8.80 -3.63
N LYS A 67 -10.84 -9.86 -3.23
CA LYS A 67 -10.15 -9.91 -1.94
C LYS A 67 -9.15 -8.77 -1.75
N LYS A 68 -8.35 -8.47 -2.78
CA LYS A 68 -7.38 -7.35 -2.74
C LYS A 68 -8.09 -6.00 -2.59
N GLU A 69 -9.14 -5.79 -3.35
CA GLU A 69 -9.93 -4.55 -3.33
C GLU A 69 -10.65 -4.37 -2.00
N ALA A 70 -11.22 -5.43 -1.44
CA ALA A 70 -11.81 -5.41 -0.11
C ALA A 70 -10.79 -5.04 0.97
N LEU A 71 -9.58 -5.63 0.95
CA LEU A 71 -8.51 -5.28 1.88
C LEU A 71 -8.03 -3.82 1.73
N VAL A 72 -8.06 -3.26 0.51
CA VAL A 72 -7.78 -1.84 0.30
C VAL A 72 -8.88 -0.99 0.91
N ALA A 73 -10.15 -1.32 0.68
CA ALA A 73 -11.29 -0.62 1.26
C ALA A 73 -11.25 -0.66 2.80
N MET A 74 -10.98 -1.83 3.38
CA MET A 74 -10.86 -2.01 4.84
C MET A 74 -9.77 -1.12 5.45
N ARG A 75 -8.60 -1.02 4.79
CA ARG A 75 -7.53 -0.11 5.23
C ARG A 75 -7.92 1.36 5.15
N GLN A 76 -8.67 1.74 4.13
CA GLN A 76 -9.13 3.13 3.99
C GLN A 76 -10.18 3.50 5.02
N ILE A 77 -11.05 2.57 5.40
CA ILE A 77 -12.06 2.79 6.44
C ILE A 77 -11.38 3.12 7.78
N ILE A 78 -10.30 2.44 8.12
CA ILE A 78 -9.59 2.66 9.40
C ILE A 78 -8.51 3.76 9.35
N ASP A 79 -8.24 4.36 8.18
CA ASP A 79 -7.23 5.41 8.02
C ASP A 79 -7.37 6.58 9.02
N PRO A 80 -8.60 7.05 9.37
CA PRO A 80 -8.77 8.06 10.41
C PRO A 80 -8.24 7.63 11.79
N GLN A 81 -8.43 6.35 12.16
CA GLN A 81 -7.94 5.81 13.43
C GLN A 81 -6.41 5.77 13.44
N ILE A 82 -5.81 5.30 12.35
CA ILE A 82 -4.35 5.27 12.18
C ILE A 82 -3.75 6.68 12.24
N LYS A 83 -4.39 7.66 11.60
CA LYS A 83 -3.97 9.07 11.64
C LYS A 83 -4.07 9.66 13.05
N THR A 84 -5.16 9.40 13.74
CA THR A 84 -5.37 9.87 15.14
C THR A 84 -4.28 9.29 16.05
N PHE A 85 -4.01 8.00 15.96
CA PHE A 85 -2.94 7.37 16.72
C PHE A 85 -1.57 7.96 16.36
N ARG A 86 -1.28 8.16 15.07
CA ARG A 86 -0.04 8.81 14.60
C ARG A 86 0.14 10.19 15.22
N MET A 87 -0.92 10.98 15.28
CA MET A 87 -0.88 12.32 15.88
C MET A 87 -0.60 12.27 17.39
N SER A 88 -1.15 11.27 18.11
CA SER A 88 -0.86 11.07 19.53
C SER A 88 0.63 10.73 19.75
N VAL A 89 1.19 9.85 18.92
CA VAL A 89 2.63 9.48 18.95
C VAL A 89 3.52 10.71 18.69
N LEU A 90 3.18 11.53 17.69
CA LEU A 90 3.93 12.75 17.39
C LEU A 90 3.92 13.73 18.58
N ARG A 91 2.80 13.85 19.31
CA ARG A 91 2.73 14.66 20.54
C ARG A 91 3.63 14.09 21.64
N GLN A 92 3.69 12.76 21.77
CA GLN A 92 4.57 12.10 22.74
C GLN A 92 6.04 12.33 22.42
N ILE A 93 6.46 12.17 21.15
CA ILE A 93 7.84 12.42 20.70
C ILE A 93 8.27 13.88 20.99
N LYS A 94 7.34 14.83 20.81
CA LYS A 94 7.60 16.26 21.16
C LYS A 94 7.80 16.50 22.65
N ARG A 95 7.22 15.67 23.53
CA ARG A 95 7.36 15.78 24.99
C ARG A 95 8.61 15.09 25.52
N GLY A 96 9.15 14.14 24.79
CA GLY A 96 10.35 13.40 25.19
C GLY A 96 10.64 12.22 24.25
N PRO A 97 11.80 11.59 24.41
CA PRO A 97 12.22 10.49 23.56
C PRO A 97 11.31 9.27 23.73
N LEU A 98 10.78 8.76 22.63
CA LEU A 98 9.97 7.54 22.57
C LEU A 98 10.79 6.42 21.93
N ARG A 99 10.74 5.21 22.48
CA ARG A 99 11.46 4.06 21.95
C ARG A 99 10.55 3.14 21.14
N CYS A 100 11.11 2.59 20.05
CA CYS A 100 10.50 1.50 19.30
C CYS A 100 10.35 0.27 20.22
N PRO A 101 9.14 -0.30 20.36
CA PRO A 101 8.94 -1.48 21.23
C PRO A 101 9.68 -2.72 20.72
N ILE A 102 10.01 -2.79 19.42
CA ILE A 102 10.69 -3.92 18.78
C ILE A 102 12.21 -3.74 18.83
N SER A 103 12.74 -2.68 18.19
CA SER A 103 14.20 -2.49 18.08
C SER A 103 14.83 -1.78 19.28
N LYS A 104 14.02 -1.21 20.18
CA LYS A 104 14.44 -0.39 21.34
C LYS A 104 15.13 0.94 20.97
N ASP A 105 15.34 1.21 19.69
CA ASP A 105 15.88 2.48 19.20
C ASP A 105 14.90 3.64 19.45
N PHE A 106 15.41 4.86 19.51
CA PHE A 106 14.56 6.04 19.56
C PHE A 106 13.79 6.23 18.25
N LEU A 107 12.53 6.62 18.37
CA LEU A 107 11.69 6.94 17.21
C LEU A 107 11.90 8.39 16.79
N GLU A 108 12.16 8.58 15.52
CA GLU A 108 12.22 9.90 14.90
C GLU A 108 10.85 10.30 14.35
N ALA A 109 10.48 11.58 14.53
CA ALA A 109 9.18 12.09 14.11
C ALA A 109 8.88 11.93 12.60
N THR A 110 9.93 11.84 11.79
CA THR A 110 9.85 11.72 10.34
C THR A 110 9.88 10.28 9.82
N GLU A 111 10.36 9.32 10.62
CA GLU A 111 10.70 7.98 10.12
C GLU A 111 10.02 6.82 10.87
N PHE A 112 9.01 7.09 11.70
CA PHE A 112 8.27 6.00 12.33
C PHE A 112 7.05 5.57 11.50
N HIS A 113 6.69 4.31 11.66
CA HIS A 113 5.48 3.71 11.10
C HIS A 113 4.47 3.41 12.22
N ILE A 114 3.19 3.49 11.91
CA ILE A 114 2.15 2.89 12.73
C ILE A 114 1.94 1.47 12.24
N ASP A 115 2.01 0.55 13.15
CA ASP A 115 1.90 -0.88 12.88
C ASP A 115 0.87 -1.50 13.83
N HIS A 116 0.27 -2.59 13.38
CA HIS A 116 -0.61 -3.43 14.20
C HIS A 116 0.26 -4.42 14.99
N ARG A 117 0.21 -4.35 16.33
CA ARG A 117 0.88 -5.34 17.17
C ARG A 117 0.31 -6.73 16.88
N TYR A 118 -1.00 -6.88 16.93
CA TYR A 118 -1.72 -8.03 16.40
C TYR A 118 -1.94 -7.82 14.89
N PRO A 119 -1.51 -8.77 14.02
CA PRO A 119 -1.48 -8.56 12.58
C PRO A 119 -2.84 -8.17 11.99
N PHE A 120 -2.85 -7.14 11.14
CA PHE A 120 -4.05 -6.69 10.43
C PHE A 120 -4.80 -7.83 9.73
N LYS A 121 -4.06 -8.79 9.15
CA LYS A 121 -4.64 -9.96 8.51
C LYS A 121 -5.52 -10.76 9.47
N ASN A 122 -5.04 -10.99 10.69
CA ASN A 122 -5.74 -11.77 11.70
C ASN A 122 -7.01 -11.04 12.16
N LEU A 123 -6.94 -9.70 12.38
CA LEU A 123 -8.11 -8.89 12.69
C LEU A 123 -9.19 -9.01 11.61
N VAL A 124 -8.80 -8.99 10.33
CA VAL A 124 -9.73 -9.15 9.21
C VAL A 124 -10.37 -10.55 9.23
N GLU A 125 -9.57 -11.59 9.43
CA GLU A 125 -10.04 -12.97 9.45
C GLU A 125 -11.01 -13.22 10.61
N GLU A 126 -10.74 -12.66 11.79
CA GLU A 126 -11.62 -12.75 12.96
C GLU A 126 -12.93 -11.99 12.73
N TRP A 127 -12.87 -10.73 12.27
CA TRP A 127 -14.06 -9.97 11.95
C TRP A 127 -14.92 -10.65 10.89
N CYS A 128 -14.32 -11.19 9.82
CA CYS A 128 -15.04 -11.93 8.79
C CYS A 128 -15.78 -13.14 9.38
N ARG A 129 -15.15 -13.84 10.32
CA ARG A 129 -15.76 -14.99 11.01
C ARG A 129 -16.93 -14.57 11.88
N ASP A 130 -16.74 -13.53 12.69
CA ASP A 130 -17.76 -13.03 13.64
C ASP A 130 -18.99 -12.50 12.90
N MET A 131 -18.76 -11.77 11.80
CA MET A 131 -19.83 -11.22 10.96
C MET A 131 -20.39 -12.23 9.96
N LYS A 132 -19.81 -13.44 9.87
CA LYS A 132 -20.14 -14.47 8.86
C LYS A 132 -20.05 -13.95 7.43
N VAL A 133 -19.06 -13.12 7.16
CA VAL A 133 -18.82 -12.48 5.86
C VAL A 133 -17.65 -13.14 5.17
N ASP A 134 -17.82 -13.44 3.88
CA ASP A 134 -16.71 -13.86 3.03
C ASP A 134 -16.03 -12.63 2.43
N LEU A 135 -14.74 -12.47 2.73
CA LEU A 135 -13.94 -11.34 2.26
C LEU A 135 -13.95 -11.19 0.71
N GLU A 136 -14.08 -12.29 0.00
CA GLU A 136 -14.10 -12.33 -1.47
C GLU A 136 -15.44 -11.89 -2.05
N ARG A 137 -16.49 -11.87 -1.21
CA ARG A 137 -17.86 -11.48 -1.58
C ARG A 137 -18.22 -10.08 -1.10
N ILE A 138 -17.33 -9.39 -0.41
CA ILE A 138 -17.56 -7.99 -0.03
C ILE A 138 -17.65 -7.15 -1.31
N ASP A 139 -18.79 -6.52 -1.50
CA ASP A 139 -19.04 -5.68 -2.67
C ASP A 139 -18.33 -4.33 -2.50
N VAL A 140 -17.38 -4.06 -3.39
CA VAL A 140 -16.57 -2.86 -3.40
C VAL A 140 -16.64 -2.17 -4.75
N TYR A 141 -16.42 -0.86 -4.76
CA TYR A 141 -16.12 -0.11 -5.97
C TYR A 141 -14.81 0.62 -5.82
N CYS A 142 -14.02 0.66 -6.89
CA CYS A 142 -12.71 1.28 -6.87
C CYS A 142 -12.62 2.44 -7.87
N ARG A 143 -12.02 3.55 -7.42
CA ARG A 143 -11.71 4.71 -8.25
C ARG A 143 -10.23 5.04 -8.14
N GLY A 144 -9.48 4.69 -9.17
CA GLY A 144 -8.03 4.77 -9.15
C GLY A 144 -7.43 3.78 -8.15
N THR A 145 -6.71 4.28 -7.15
CA THR A 145 -6.11 3.47 -6.08
C THR A 145 -6.98 3.33 -4.84
N LYS A 146 -8.14 3.98 -4.82
CA LYS A 146 -9.06 3.97 -3.69
C LYS A 146 -10.20 3.00 -3.95
N CYS A 147 -10.52 2.18 -2.96
CA CYS A 147 -11.64 1.26 -2.98
C CYS A 147 -12.56 1.53 -1.78
N TYR A 148 -13.86 1.37 -1.97
CA TYR A 148 -14.88 1.65 -0.97
C TYR A 148 -15.84 0.48 -0.88
N MET A 149 -16.21 0.08 0.32
CA MET A 149 -17.32 -0.87 0.51
C MET A 149 -18.63 -0.21 0.10
N LYS A 150 -19.48 -0.92 -0.64
CA LYS A 150 -20.79 -0.42 -1.02
C LYS A 150 -21.79 -0.51 0.15
N ASN A 151 -21.65 -1.53 0.97
CA ASN A 151 -22.46 -1.68 2.16
C ASN A 151 -21.86 -0.82 3.29
N THR A 152 -22.55 0.25 3.66
CA THR A 152 -22.12 1.21 4.70
C THR A 152 -22.18 0.62 6.10
N GLU A 153 -23.18 -0.21 6.41
CA GLU A 153 -23.33 -0.87 7.72
C GLU A 153 -22.16 -1.83 7.96
N LEU A 154 -21.75 -2.56 6.90
CA LEU A 154 -20.59 -3.44 6.98
C LEU A 154 -19.28 -2.65 7.16
N ALA A 155 -19.17 -1.49 6.51
CA ALA A 155 -18.02 -0.60 6.66
C ALA A 155 -17.93 -0.02 8.08
N GLU A 156 -19.06 0.40 8.66
CA GLU A 156 -19.16 0.89 10.04
C GLU A 156 -18.84 -0.22 11.04
N SER A 157 -19.39 -1.42 10.86
CA SER A 157 -19.07 -2.59 11.67
C SER A 157 -17.57 -2.90 11.69
N TRP A 158 -16.90 -2.82 10.52
CA TRP A 158 -15.45 -3.00 10.44
C TRP A 158 -14.70 -1.88 11.17
N PHE A 159 -15.13 -0.64 11.00
CA PHE A 159 -14.53 0.51 11.68
C PHE A 159 -14.57 0.36 13.19
N ASP A 160 -15.73 0.00 13.74
CA ASP A 160 -15.94 -0.18 15.17
C ASP A 160 -15.17 -1.40 15.70
N TYR A 161 -15.21 -2.53 14.97
CA TYR A 161 -14.44 -3.71 15.33
C TYR A 161 -12.95 -3.41 15.44
N HIS A 162 -12.40 -2.71 14.45
CA HIS A 162 -11.00 -2.33 14.47
C HIS A 162 -10.69 -1.37 15.63
N MET A 163 -11.56 -0.43 15.90
CA MET A 163 -11.36 0.52 17.00
C MET A 163 -11.30 -0.19 18.36
N MET A 164 -12.10 -1.24 18.55
CA MET A 164 -12.15 -2.01 19.79
C MET A 164 -11.01 -3.02 19.93
N ASN A 165 -10.58 -3.64 18.84
CA ASN A 165 -9.71 -4.82 18.87
C ASN A 165 -8.27 -4.54 18.39
N ALA A 166 -8.04 -3.47 17.63
CA ALA A 166 -6.71 -3.19 17.08
C ALA A 166 -5.77 -2.65 18.15
N GLN A 167 -4.64 -3.30 18.30
CA GLN A 167 -3.52 -2.83 19.12
C GLN A 167 -2.50 -2.16 18.20
N LEU A 168 -2.54 -0.83 18.16
CA LEU A 168 -1.61 -0.04 17.37
C LEU A 168 -0.34 0.26 18.15
N GLN A 169 0.78 0.29 17.45
CA GLN A 169 2.09 0.65 17.99
C GLN A 169 2.89 1.52 17.03
N ALA A 170 3.76 2.36 17.57
CA ALA A 170 4.73 3.10 16.77
C ALA A 170 6.05 2.33 16.73
N VAL A 171 6.54 2.07 15.54
CA VAL A 171 7.78 1.29 15.32
C VAL A 171 8.69 2.02 14.34
N SER A 172 10.01 1.76 14.43
CA SER A 172 10.94 2.25 13.42
C SER A 172 10.63 1.61 12.05
N ALA A 173 10.87 2.33 10.97
CA ALA A 173 10.65 1.83 9.62
C ALA A 173 11.39 0.51 9.37
N LYS A 174 12.63 0.39 9.87
CA LYS A 174 13.45 -0.82 9.78
C LYS A 174 12.82 -1.99 10.52
N ALA A 175 12.39 -1.79 11.77
CA ALA A 175 11.77 -2.83 12.57
C ALA A 175 10.44 -3.31 11.96
N ASN A 176 9.64 -2.38 11.41
CA ASN A 176 8.39 -2.71 10.73
C ASN A 176 8.62 -3.60 9.50
N LEU A 177 9.62 -3.29 8.69
CA LEU A 177 9.98 -4.11 7.52
C LEU A 177 10.46 -5.51 7.92
N GLN A 178 11.22 -5.63 9.01
CA GLN A 178 11.70 -6.91 9.51
C GLN A 178 10.59 -7.75 10.14
N LYS A 179 9.67 -7.10 10.84
CA LYS A 179 8.52 -7.76 11.44
C LYS A 179 7.62 -8.40 10.39
N GLY A 180 7.31 -7.68 9.30
CA GLY A 180 6.34 -8.12 8.32
C GLY A 180 4.96 -8.37 8.96
N ALA A 181 4.39 -9.56 8.73
CA ALA A 181 3.09 -9.97 9.30
C ALA A 181 3.23 -10.83 10.57
N LYS A 182 4.40 -10.87 11.21
CA LYS A 182 4.61 -11.65 12.42
C LYS A 182 4.01 -10.93 13.64
N TYR A 183 3.48 -11.72 14.56
CA TYR A 183 3.07 -11.23 15.87
C TYR A 183 4.27 -11.30 16.83
N TYR A 184 4.58 -10.18 17.44
CA TYR A 184 5.53 -10.12 18.56
C TYR A 184 4.70 -9.77 19.80
N GLY A 185 4.38 -10.82 20.55
CA GLY A 185 3.60 -10.76 21.79
C GLY A 185 4.17 -9.82 22.84
#